data_8d36d6f0b05eee2d1a193c375265dc6a
#
_entry.id   8d36d6f0b05eee2d1a193c375265dc6a
#
_cell.length_a   1.000
_cell.length_b   1.000
_cell.length_c   1.000
_cell.angle_alpha   90.00
_cell.angle_beta   90.00
_cell.angle_gamma   90.00
#
_symmetry.space_group_name_H-M   'P 1'
#
loop_
_entity.id
_entity.type
_entity.pdbx_description
1 polymer ?
#
loop_
_entity_poly.entity_id
_entity_poly.type
_entity_poly.pdbx_seq_one_letter_code
_entity_poly.pdbx_strand_id
1 'polypeptide(L)'
;MAKYDPSKRKPCWTFVCYPESLPDNWAELLADVHVPCCYILHDKDTEEDGTLKKPHYHVIAKYDSVKALDQVREDFAFTGIEFFEPVRSFRTMCRYLCHLDEEGKHQYPVDDVKCVSGMSPDFSRKLTKTDELKALQDMTQLVEDNDINEFAALWNYAVKNEPDWLAILSSRASYGVSQYIRSRRCAEVERQRREREQDSALAL
;
A
#
# COMPACT_ATOMS: atom_id res chain seq x y z
N MET A 1 -10.92 -13.34 -21.06
CA MET A 1 -10.00 -13.86 -20.01
C MET A 1 -8.78 -14.45 -20.70
N ALA A 2 -7.58 -13.98 -20.39
CA ALA A 2 -6.36 -14.59 -20.94
C ALA A 2 -6.23 -16.02 -20.38
N LYS A 3 -6.07 -16.99 -21.29
CA LYS A 3 -5.91 -18.40 -20.94
C LYS A 3 -4.73 -18.55 -19.99
N TYR A 4 -4.92 -19.17 -18.83
CA TYR A 4 -3.88 -19.53 -17.89
C TYR A 4 -2.81 -20.37 -18.61
N ASP A 5 -1.55 -19.94 -18.55
CA ASP A 5 -0.40 -20.65 -19.11
C ASP A 5 0.42 -21.26 -17.94
N PRO A 6 0.32 -22.57 -17.71
CA PRO A 6 0.98 -23.24 -16.61
C PRO A 6 2.51 -23.21 -16.69
N SER A 7 3.08 -22.87 -17.87
CA SER A 7 4.54 -22.72 -18.03
C SER A 7 5.09 -21.43 -17.42
N LYS A 8 4.23 -20.48 -17.03
CA LYS A 8 4.66 -19.21 -16.46
C LYS A 8 5.08 -19.37 -15.01
N ARG A 9 6.37 -19.18 -14.78
CA ARG A 9 6.95 -19.13 -13.45
C ARG A 9 6.73 -17.74 -12.82
N LYS A 10 6.32 -17.69 -11.56
CA LYS A 10 6.10 -16.46 -10.80
C LYS A 10 6.65 -16.57 -9.38
N PRO A 11 7.09 -15.45 -8.77
CA PRO A 11 7.56 -15.46 -7.40
C PRO A 11 6.42 -15.36 -6.38
N CYS A 12 5.20 -15.04 -6.81
CA CYS A 12 4.07 -14.85 -5.90
C CYS A 12 2.83 -15.55 -6.45
N TRP A 13 2.15 -16.28 -5.57
CA TRP A 13 0.99 -17.09 -5.85
C TRP A 13 -0.10 -16.87 -4.81
N THR A 14 -1.36 -17.06 -5.20
CA THR A 14 -2.51 -17.01 -4.30
C THR A 14 -3.40 -18.22 -4.51
N PHE A 15 -4.11 -18.62 -3.48
CA PHE A 15 -5.09 -19.69 -3.51
C PHE A 15 -6.15 -19.50 -2.44
N VAL A 16 -7.26 -20.18 -2.62
CA VAL A 16 -8.38 -20.18 -1.70
C VAL A 16 -8.53 -21.60 -1.14
N CYS A 17 -8.73 -21.72 0.16
CA CYS A 17 -9.02 -22.98 0.81
C CYS A 17 -10.14 -22.84 1.84
N TYR A 18 -10.87 -23.93 2.04
CA TYR A 18 -12.03 -23.96 2.92
C TYR A 18 -11.67 -24.60 4.26
N PRO A 19 -12.06 -24.01 5.41
CA PRO A 19 -11.72 -24.51 6.73
C PRO A 19 -11.99 -26.01 6.92
N GLU A 20 -13.12 -26.52 6.43
CA GLU A 20 -13.51 -27.91 6.56
C GLU A 20 -12.71 -28.88 5.69
N SER A 21 -11.93 -28.39 4.72
CA SER A 21 -11.08 -29.21 3.85
C SER A 21 -9.62 -29.23 4.31
N LEU A 22 -9.29 -28.42 5.32
CA LEU A 22 -7.94 -28.31 5.85
C LEU A 22 -7.74 -29.23 7.07
N PRO A 23 -6.52 -29.73 7.30
CA PRO A 23 -6.20 -30.41 8.57
C PRO A 23 -6.25 -29.43 9.74
N ASP A 24 -6.55 -29.89 10.95
CA ASP A 24 -6.67 -29.04 12.15
C ASP A 24 -5.41 -28.19 12.40
N ASN A 25 -4.24 -28.72 12.09
CA ASN A 25 -2.95 -28.05 12.26
C ASN A 25 -2.44 -27.37 10.98
N TRP A 26 -3.34 -27.03 10.04
CA TRP A 26 -2.94 -26.49 8.74
C TRP A 26 -2.06 -25.22 8.81
N ALA A 27 -2.28 -24.37 9.82
CA ALA A 27 -1.49 -23.15 10.00
C ALA A 27 -0.03 -23.45 10.42
N GLU A 28 0.18 -24.50 11.18
CA GLU A 28 1.52 -25.01 11.54
C GLU A 28 2.19 -25.61 10.29
N LEU A 29 1.47 -26.43 9.53
CA LEU A 29 1.97 -26.97 8.26
C LEU A 29 2.32 -25.87 7.26
N LEU A 30 1.51 -24.79 7.22
CA LEU A 30 1.81 -23.62 6.38
C LEU A 30 3.12 -22.94 6.80
N ALA A 31 3.41 -22.85 8.09
CA ALA A 31 4.65 -22.31 8.60
C ALA A 31 5.85 -23.24 8.31
N ASP A 32 5.66 -24.55 8.38
CA ASP A 32 6.69 -25.58 8.14
C ASP A 32 7.13 -25.67 6.68
N VAL A 33 6.34 -25.17 5.73
CA VAL A 33 6.78 -25.00 4.33
C VAL A 33 7.94 -24.02 4.21
N HIS A 34 8.15 -23.15 5.20
CA HIS A 34 9.18 -22.08 5.20
C HIS A 34 9.10 -21.12 4.03
N VAL A 35 7.95 -21.03 3.38
CA VAL A 35 7.65 -20.00 2.37
C VAL A 35 6.92 -18.85 3.06
N PRO A 36 7.36 -17.60 2.89
CA PRO A 36 6.64 -16.46 3.39
C PRO A 36 5.18 -16.45 2.90
N CYS A 37 4.22 -16.57 3.82
CA CYS A 37 2.79 -16.57 3.52
C CYS A 37 2.04 -15.61 4.42
N CYS A 38 0.95 -15.04 3.88
CA CYS A 38 -0.08 -14.38 4.68
C CYS A 38 -1.46 -14.87 4.26
N TYR A 39 -2.39 -14.89 5.21
CA TYR A 39 -3.75 -15.37 4.99
C TYR A 39 -4.77 -14.67 5.89
N ILE A 40 -6.02 -14.69 5.46
CA ILE A 40 -7.17 -14.17 6.21
C ILE A 40 -8.39 -15.02 5.95
N LEU A 41 -9.28 -15.10 6.93
CA LEU A 41 -10.58 -15.76 6.78
C LEU A 41 -11.61 -14.76 6.25
N HIS A 42 -12.24 -15.07 5.13
CA HIS A 42 -13.41 -14.39 4.60
C HIS A 42 -14.68 -15.13 5.02
N ASP A 43 -15.36 -14.62 6.03
CA ASP A 43 -16.58 -15.22 6.59
C ASP A 43 -17.81 -14.28 6.46
N LYS A 44 -17.61 -13.07 5.88
CA LYS A 44 -18.65 -12.05 5.70
C LYS A 44 -18.84 -11.64 4.23
N ASP A 45 -18.22 -12.37 3.32
CA ASP A 45 -18.42 -12.14 1.88
C ASP A 45 -19.83 -12.54 1.47
N THR A 46 -20.39 -11.80 0.51
CA THR A 46 -21.72 -12.07 -0.04
C THR A 46 -21.66 -12.38 -1.53
N GLU A 47 -22.60 -13.17 -1.99
CA GLU A 47 -22.90 -13.36 -3.41
C GLU A 47 -23.66 -12.14 -3.95
N GLU A 48 -23.89 -12.10 -5.27
CA GLU A 48 -24.65 -11.00 -5.92
C GLU A 48 -26.10 -10.88 -5.41
N ASP A 49 -26.68 -11.97 -4.94
CA ASP A 49 -28.03 -12.05 -4.39
C ASP A 49 -28.10 -11.67 -2.89
N GLY A 50 -26.96 -11.32 -2.28
CA GLY A 50 -26.83 -10.94 -0.87
C GLY A 50 -26.71 -12.12 0.09
N THR A 51 -26.69 -13.36 -0.35
CA THR A 51 -26.45 -14.52 0.50
C THR A 51 -24.96 -14.57 0.92
N LEU A 52 -24.69 -15.05 2.14
CA LEU A 52 -23.32 -15.22 2.61
C LEU A 52 -22.61 -16.31 1.82
N LYS A 53 -21.41 -16.00 1.37
CA LYS A 53 -20.48 -17.00 0.84
C LYS A 53 -20.03 -17.94 1.93
N LYS A 54 -19.68 -19.14 1.50
CA LYS A 54 -19.04 -20.11 2.37
C LYS A 54 -17.72 -19.54 2.91
N PRO A 55 -17.48 -19.61 4.24
CA PRO A 55 -16.23 -19.12 4.81
C PRO A 55 -15.02 -19.80 4.13
N HIS A 56 -14.02 -19.00 3.79
CA HIS A 56 -12.82 -19.47 3.10
C HIS A 56 -11.60 -18.62 3.45
N TYR A 57 -10.45 -19.27 3.45
CA TYR A 57 -9.19 -18.56 3.59
C TYR A 57 -8.68 -18.10 2.22
N HIS A 58 -8.29 -16.84 2.12
CA HIS A 58 -7.41 -16.37 1.07
C HIS A 58 -5.96 -16.42 1.56
N VAL A 59 -5.10 -17.06 0.77
CA VAL A 59 -3.68 -17.23 1.10
C VAL A 59 -2.82 -16.63 -0.01
N ILE A 60 -1.77 -15.91 0.37
CA ILE A 60 -0.72 -15.44 -0.54
C ILE A 60 0.60 -16.07 -0.11
N ALA A 61 1.30 -16.67 -1.06
CA ALA A 61 2.65 -17.21 -0.89
C ALA A 61 3.64 -16.42 -1.74
N LYS A 62 4.75 -15.98 -1.15
CA LYS A 62 5.76 -15.17 -1.83
C LYS A 62 7.13 -15.82 -1.69
N TYR A 63 7.67 -16.27 -2.81
CA TYR A 63 8.98 -16.90 -2.91
C TYR A 63 10.08 -15.88 -3.23
N ASP A 64 11.30 -16.16 -2.82
CA ASP A 64 12.47 -15.37 -3.20
C ASP A 64 12.83 -15.56 -4.67
N SER A 65 12.42 -16.67 -5.28
CA SER A 65 12.63 -16.98 -6.69
C SER A 65 11.32 -17.36 -7.39
N VAL A 66 11.36 -17.40 -8.73
CA VAL A 66 10.17 -17.79 -9.50
C VAL A 66 9.93 -19.29 -9.41
N LYS A 67 8.67 -19.68 -9.18
CA LYS A 67 8.20 -21.07 -9.12
C LYS A 67 7.23 -21.38 -10.25
N ALA A 68 7.27 -22.60 -10.75
CA ALA A 68 6.25 -23.15 -11.62
C ALA A 68 5.06 -23.64 -10.79
N LEU A 69 3.88 -23.77 -11.42
CA LEU A 69 2.67 -24.22 -10.73
C LEU A 69 2.86 -25.58 -10.01
N ASP A 70 3.52 -26.54 -10.66
CA ASP A 70 3.69 -27.87 -10.05
C ASP A 70 4.55 -27.84 -8.79
N GLN A 71 5.56 -26.96 -8.76
CA GLN A 71 6.38 -26.74 -7.56
C GLN A 71 5.55 -26.13 -6.41
N VAL A 72 4.63 -25.20 -6.74
CA VAL A 72 3.74 -24.60 -5.73
C VAL A 72 2.73 -25.63 -5.22
N ARG A 73 2.18 -26.47 -6.09
CA ARG A 73 1.30 -27.58 -5.70
C ARG A 73 1.99 -28.57 -4.77
N GLU A 74 3.25 -28.89 -5.02
CA GLU A 74 4.06 -29.76 -4.18
C GLU A 74 4.29 -29.14 -2.80
N ASP A 75 4.68 -27.84 -2.75
CA ASP A 75 4.92 -27.13 -1.50
C ASP A 75 3.64 -27.07 -0.61
N PHE A 76 2.45 -26.95 -1.20
CA PHE A 76 1.16 -26.84 -0.49
C PHE A 76 0.25 -28.06 -0.63
N ALA A 77 0.81 -29.23 -0.93
CA ALA A 77 0.03 -30.48 -1.12
C ALA A 77 -0.86 -30.86 0.09
N PHE A 78 -0.46 -30.49 1.30
CA PHE A 78 -1.23 -30.73 2.53
C PHE A 78 -2.59 -30.02 2.56
N THR A 79 -2.79 -28.97 1.74
CA THR A 79 -4.07 -28.26 1.64
C THR A 79 -5.09 -28.98 0.78
N GLY A 80 -4.68 -29.96 -0.03
CA GLY A 80 -5.52 -30.61 -1.02
C GLY A 80 -5.99 -29.69 -2.17
N ILE A 81 -5.43 -28.50 -2.27
CA ILE A 81 -5.79 -27.53 -3.31
C ILE A 81 -4.95 -27.75 -4.57
N GLU A 82 -5.62 -27.75 -5.71
CA GLU A 82 -4.96 -27.87 -7.03
C GLU A 82 -4.93 -26.54 -7.80
N PHE A 83 -5.78 -25.59 -7.41
CA PHE A 83 -5.92 -24.33 -8.11
C PHE A 83 -5.14 -23.22 -7.40
N PHE A 84 -4.07 -22.78 -8.04
CA PHE A 84 -3.23 -21.67 -7.61
C PHE A 84 -3.16 -20.64 -8.72
N GLU A 85 -3.29 -19.36 -8.38
CA GLU A 85 -3.21 -18.27 -9.32
C GLU A 85 -1.90 -17.48 -9.17
N PRO A 86 -1.22 -17.18 -10.28
CA PRO A 86 -0.04 -16.34 -10.25
C PRO A 86 -0.40 -14.89 -9.97
N VAL A 87 0.20 -14.30 -8.97
CA VAL A 87 -0.03 -12.91 -8.57
C VAL A 87 0.77 -11.97 -9.49
N ARG A 88 0.10 -10.98 -10.08
CA ARG A 88 0.73 -9.96 -10.92
C ARG A 88 1.36 -8.82 -10.10
N SER A 89 0.68 -8.39 -9.05
CA SER A 89 1.10 -7.33 -8.16
C SER A 89 0.88 -7.77 -6.72
N PHE A 90 1.97 -7.96 -5.99
CA PHE A 90 1.92 -8.36 -4.58
C PHE A 90 1.12 -7.37 -3.73
N ARG A 91 1.41 -6.06 -3.86
CA ARG A 91 0.68 -5.00 -3.16
C ARG A 91 -0.82 -5.04 -3.42
N THR A 92 -1.24 -5.15 -4.69
CA THR A 92 -2.67 -5.21 -5.05
C THR A 92 -3.33 -6.44 -4.42
N MET A 93 -2.63 -7.59 -4.40
CA MET A 93 -3.15 -8.80 -3.80
C MET A 93 -3.22 -8.70 -2.27
N CYS A 94 -2.24 -8.07 -1.60
CA CYS A 94 -2.33 -7.80 -0.17
C CYS A 94 -3.56 -6.93 0.17
N ARG A 95 -3.81 -5.86 -0.61
CA ARG A 95 -5.00 -5.02 -0.42
C ARG A 95 -6.31 -5.77 -0.69
N TYR A 96 -6.29 -6.70 -1.65
CA TYR A 96 -7.42 -7.58 -1.94
C TYR A 96 -7.76 -8.52 -0.78
N LEU A 97 -6.79 -8.98 0.02
CA LEU A 97 -7.06 -9.76 1.23
C LEU A 97 -8.04 -9.06 2.19
N CYS A 98 -7.99 -7.74 2.25
CA CYS A 98 -8.85 -6.95 3.13
C CYS A 98 -9.93 -6.18 2.36
N HIS A 99 -10.10 -6.41 1.05
CA HIS A 99 -11.01 -5.72 0.13
C HIS A 99 -10.89 -4.18 0.17
N LEU A 100 -9.67 -3.65 0.43
CA LEU A 100 -9.44 -2.22 0.65
C LEU A 100 -9.76 -1.33 -0.58
N ASP A 101 -9.84 -1.91 -1.77
CA ASP A 101 -10.14 -1.23 -3.03
C ASP A 101 -11.53 -1.59 -3.59
N GLU A 102 -12.37 -2.32 -2.84
CA GLU A 102 -13.65 -2.84 -3.31
C GLU A 102 -14.81 -2.33 -2.43
N GLU A 103 -15.39 -1.18 -2.80
CA GLU A 103 -16.46 -0.49 -2.03
C GLU A 103 -17.72 -1.35 -1.80
N GLY A 104 -17.98 -2.32 -2.69
CA GLY A 104 -19.17 -3.20 -2.62
C GLY A 104 -19.00 -4.44 -1.75
N LYS A 105 -17.80 -4.70 -1.19
CA LYS A 105 -17.51 -5.86 -0.37
C LYS A 105 -17.29 -5.51 1.10
N HIS A 106 -17.50 -6.49 1.97
CA HIS A 106 -17.10 -6.35 3.37
C HIS A 106 -15.58 -6.12 3.45
N GLN A 107 -15.18 -5.02 4.10
CA GLN A 107 -13.75 -4.74 4.32
C GLN A 107 -13.31 -5.39 5.63
N TYR A 108 -12.24 -6.18 5.55
CA TYR A 108 -11.64 -6.84 6.69
C TYR A 108 -10.51 -5.99 7.28
N PRO A 109 -10.37 -5.95 8.63
CA PRO A 109 -9.24 -5.27 9.27
C PRO A 109 -7.90 -5.86 8.84
N VAL A 110 -6.91 -5.01 8.58
CA VAL A 110 -5.55 -5.48 8.22
C VAL A 110 -4.89 -6.27 9.36
N ASP A 111 -5.29 -6.02 10.60
CA ASP A 111 -4.80 -6.72 11.78
C ASP A 111 -5.28 -8.18 11.86
N ASP A 112 -6.34 -8.54 11.12
CA ASP A 112 -6.83 -9.92 11.02
C ASP A 112 -5.98 -10.78 10.10
N VAL A 113 -5.11 -10.17 9.28
CA VAL A 113 -4.19 -10.88 8.39
C VAL A 113 -3.11 -11.57 9.22
N LYS A 114 -3.04 -12.89 9.11
CA LYS A 114 -2.00 -13.71 9.76
C LYS A 114 -0.82 -13.90 8.81
N CYS A 115 0.38 -13.83 9.36
CA CYS A 115 1.62 -13.96 8.60
C CYS A 115 2.49 -15.08 9.19
N VAL A 116 3.11 -15.87 8.31
CA VAL A 116 4.06 -16.92 8.70
C VAL A 116 5.36 -16.78 7.89
N SER A 117 6.41 -17.41 8.37
CA SER A 117 7.73 -17.51 7.70
C SER A 117 8.30 -16.15 7.27
N GLY A 118 8.08 -15.08 8.07
CA GLY A 118 8.64 -13.77 7.80
C GLY A 118 7.91 -12.96 6.73
N MET A 119 6.69 -13.33 6.35
CA MET A 119 5.88 -12.55 5.42
C MET A 119 5.60 -11.15 5.98
N SER A 120 5.82 -10.14 5.14
CA SER A 120 5.43 -8.75 5.41
C SER A 120 4.55 -8.26 4.26
N PRO A 121 3.22 -8.22 4.45
CA PRO A 121 2.29 -7.75 3.43
C PRO A 121 2.39 -6.23 3.24
N ASP A 122 2.19 -5.79 1.99
CA ASP A 122 2.20 -4.36 1.63
C ASP A 122 0.77 -3.88 1.36
N PHE A 123 0.15 -3.24 2.33
CA PHE A 123 -1.18 -2.65 2.21
C PHE A 123 -1.17 -1.19 1.74
N SER A 124 -0.01 -0.61 1.43
CA SER A 124 0.09 0.78 0.99
C SER A 124 -0.72 1.01 -0.30
N ARG A 125 -1.39 2.17 -0.39
CA ARG A 125 -2.11 2.58 -1.59
C ARG A 125 -1.10 2.93 -2.70
N LYS A 126 -1.38 2.49 -3.92
CA LYS A 126 -0.64 2.99 -5.08
C LYS A 126 -1.15 4.38 -5.43
N LEU A 127 -0.33 5.38 -5.22
CA LEU A 127 -0.63 6.75 -5.59
C LEU A 127 -0.70 6.90 -7.12
N THR A 128 -1.79 7.48 -7.60
CA THR A 128 -1.97 7.84 -9.00
C THR A 128 -1.32 9.19 -9.29
N LYS A 129 -1.17 9.54 -10.57
CA LYS A 129 -0.70 10.87 -10.97
C LYS A 129 -1.61 11.98 -10.47
N THR A 130 -2.91 11.73 -10.41
CA THR A 130 -3.91 12.67 -9.87
C THR A 130 -3.74 12.85 -8.37
N ASP A 131 -3.50 11.76 -7.61
CA ASP A 131 -3.22 11.82 -6.18
C ASP A 131 -1.94 12.65 -5.91
N GLU A 132 -0.87 12.42 -6.70
CA GLU A 132 0.37 13.22 -6.61
C GLU A 132 0.12 14.71 -6.82
N LEU A 133 -0.63 15.09 -7.86
CA LEU A 133 -0.93 16.47 -8.16
C LEU A 133 -1.78 17.13 -7.09
N LYS A 134 -2.81 16.42 -6.60
CA LYS A 134 -3.64 16.89 -5.50
C LYS A 134 -2.82 17.11 -4.22
N ALA A 135 -1.99 16.14 -3.85
CA ALA A 135 -1.11 16.26 -2.69
C ALA A 135 -0.15 17.46 -2.81
N LEU A 136 0.40 17.72 -4.00
CA LEU A 136 1.25 18.90 -4.22
C LEU A 136 0.48 20.22 -4.07
N GLN A 137 -0.78 20.27 -4.52
CA GLN A 137 -1.65 21.42 -4.30
C GLN A 137 -1.94 21.63 -2.82
N ASP A 138 -2.31 20.56 -2.11
CA ASP A 138 -2.62 20.61 -0.68
C ASP A 138 -1.39 20.98 0.16
N MET A 139 -0.19 20.46 -0.19
CA MET A 139 1.09 20.87 0.42
C MET A 139 1.37 22.36 0.20
N THR A 140 1.15 22.84 -1.02
CA THR A 140 1.35 24.27 -1.37
C THR A 140 0.40 25.15 -0.54
N GLN A 141 -0.87 24.77 -0.48
CA GLN A 141 -1.86 25.49 0.32
C GLN A 141 -1.50 25.50 1.81
N LEU A 142 -1.09 24.35 2.37
CA LEU A 142 -0.65 24.27 3.76
C LEU A 142 0.54 25.19 4.05
N VAL A 143 1.51 25.25 3.11
CA VAL A 143 2.69 26.14 3.21
C VAL A 143 2.28 27.61 3.25
N GLU A 144 1.29 27.99 2.44
CA GLU A 144 0.78 29.37 2.38
C GLU A 144 -0.04 29.73 3.61
N ASP A 145 -1.00 28.88 4.02
CA ASP A 145 -1.92 29.14 5.12
C ASP A 145 -1.21 29.22 6.47
N ASN A 146 -0.11 28.49 6.64
CA ASN A 146 0.64 28.43 7.90
C ASN A 146 2.00 29.14 7.86
N ASP A 147 2.27 29.89 6.80
CA ASP A 147 3.52 30.62 6.59
C ASP A 147 4.78 29.76 6.81
N ILE A 148 4.75 28.54 6.25
CA ILE A 148 5.86 27.59 6.41
C ILE A 148 7.05 28.06 5.56
N ASN A 149 8.15 28.42 6.25
CA ASN A 149 9.36 28.96 5.65
C ASN A 149 10.52 27.96 5.56
N GLU A 150 10.37 26.78 6.16
CA GLU A 150 11.37 25.72 6.17
C GLU A 150 10.78 24.39 5.70
N PHE A 151 11.49 23.73 4.78
CA PHE A 151 11.07 22.43 4.25
C PHE A 151 10.94 21.35 5.36
N ALA A 152 11.78 21.43 6.40
CA ALA A 152 11.72 20.51 7.53
C ALA A 152 10.38 20.55 8.28
N ALA A 153 9.73 21.71 8.34
CA ALA A 153 8.42 21.84 8.97
C ALA A 153 7.34 21.08 8.19
N LEU A 154 7.32 21.22 6.87
CA LEU A 154 6.42 20.46 6.00
C LEU A 154 6.70 18.95 6.06
N TRP A 155 7.98 18.55 6.05
CA TRP A 155 8.39 17.16 6.17
C TRP A 155 7.88 16.54 7.47
N ASN A 156 8.08 17.22 8.60
CA ASN A 156 7.61 16.75 9.91
C ASN A 156 6.08 16.66 9.99
N TYR A 157 5.38 17.58 9.32
CA TYR A 157 3.93 17.50 9.20
C TYR A 157 3.50 16.25 8.42
N ALA A 158 4.11 16.01 7.26
CA ALA A 158 3.83 14.84 6.44
C ALA A 158 4.10 13.51 7.18
N VAL A 159 5.21 13.44 7.92
CA VAL A 159 5.54 12.25 8.74
C VAL A 159 4.45 11.93 9.77
N LYS A 160 3.83 12.96 10.36
CA LYS A 160 2.86 12.78 11.45
C LYS A 160 1.43 12.58 10.96
N ASN A 161 1.06 13.23 9.86
CA ASN A 161 -0.34 13.40 9.50
C ASN A 161 -0.70 12.83 8.12
N GLU A 162 0.27 12.78 7.18
CA GLU A 162 -0.01 12.53 5.77
C GLU A 162 1.01 11.54 5.16
N PRO A 163 0.86 10.23 5.41
CA PRO A 163 1.78 9.21 4.89
C PRO A 163 1.94 9.24 3.36
N ASP A 164 0.87 9.58 2.62
CA ASP A 164 0.91 9.70 1.17
C ASP A 164 1.80 10.88 0.73
N TRP A 165 1.76 12.01 1.46
CA TRP A 165 2.66 13.13 1.20
C TRP A 165 4.11 12.76 1.45
N LEU A 166 4.38 12.03 2.55
CA LEU A 166 5.72 11.55 2.83
C LEU A 166 6.25 10.65 1.72
N ALA A 167 5.42 9.74 1.19
CA ALA A 167 5.78 8.87 0.07
C ALA A 167 6.11 9.68 -1.20
N ILE A 168 5.34 10.73 -1.49
CA ILE A 168 5.56 11.64 -2.64
C ILE A 168 6.84 12.44 -2.44
N LEU A 169 7.03 13.05 -1.28
CA LEU A 169 8.22 13.84 -0.96
C LEU A 169 9.49 12.99 -1.01
N SER A 170 9.48 11.77 -0.46
CA SER A 170 10.64 10.88 -0.44
C SER A 170 11.02 10.35 -1.82
N SER A 171 10.10 10.33 -2.79
CA SER A 171 10.35 9.76 -4.12
C SER A 171 10.87 10.77 -5.15
N ARG A 172 10.18 11.90 -5.36
CA ARG A 172 10.53 12.84 -6.47
C ARG A 172 10.19 14.30 -6.22
N ALA A 173 9.31 14.62 -5.27
CA ALA A 173 8.78 15.97 -5.13
C ALA A 173 9.58 16.86 -4.18
N SER A 174 10.46 16.30 -3.34
CA SER A 174 11.19 17.05 -2.31
C SER A 174 11.98 18.23 -2.87
N TYR A 175 12.66 18.05 -4.01
CA TYR A 175 13.42 19.15 -4.62
C TYR A 175 12.50 20.29 -5.05
N GLY A 176 11.43 20.02 -5.80
CA GLY A 176 10.49 21.04 -6.28
C GLY A 176 9.83 21.80 -5.13
N VAL A 177 9.33 21.06 -4.14
CA VAL A 177 8.66 21.65 -2.97
C VAL A 177 9.64 22.45 -2.11
N SER A 178 10.86 21.97 -1.89
CA SER A 178 11.89 22.73 -1.15
C SER A 178 12.29 24.02 -1.87
N GLN A 179 12.41 24.00 -3.21
CA GLN A 179 12.69 25.21 -3.99
C GLN A 179 11.51 26.21 -3.94
N TYR A 180 10.27 25.72 -3.93
CA TYR A 180 9.10 26.58 -3.76
C TYR A 180 9.13 27.31 -2.41
N ILE A 181 9.33 26.60 -1.31
CA ILE A 181 9.43 27.18 0.04
C ILE A 181 10.59 28.19 0.11
N ARG A 182 11.76 27.86 -0.44
CA ARG A 182 12.92 28.73 -0.49
C ARG A 182 12.63 30.00 -1.28
N SER A 183 12.03 29.90 -2.47
CA SER A 183 11.68 31.03 -3.31
C SER A 183 10.72 31.98 -2.60
N ARG A 184 9.71 31.43 -1.95
CA ARG A 184 8.72 32.19 -1.17
C ARG A 184 9.39 32.97 -0.02
N ARG A 185 10.27 32.31 0.74
CA ARG A 185 11.06 32.95 1.81
C ARG A 185 11.91 34.09 1.28
N CYS A 186 12.60 33.93 0.13
CA CYS A 186 13.40 34.96 -0.46
C CYS A 186 12.55 36.18 -0.88
N ALA A 187 11.39 35.95 -1.48
CA ALA A 187 10.47 37.01 -1.88
C ALA A 187 9.95 37.81 -0.68
N GLU A 188 9.66 37.16 0.43
CA GLU A 188 9.22 37.79 1.67
C GLU A 188 10.33 38.68 2.28
N VAL A 189 11.57 38.20 2.34
CA VAL A 189 12.73 39.00 2.80
C VAL A 189 12.93 40.22 1.96
N GLU A 190 12.83 40.12 0.62
CA GLU A 190 12.94 41.24 -0.28
C GLU A 190 11.80 42.27 -0.11
N ARG A 191 10.57 41.82 0.13
CA ARG A 191 9.42 42.67 0.43
C ARG A 191 9.67 43.49 1.70
N GLN A 192 10.04 42.82 2.78
CA GLN A 192 10.31 43.45 4.07
C GLN A 192 11.48 44.47 3.98
N ARG A 193 12.48 44.15 3.17
CA ARG A 193 13.59 45.10 2.93
C ARG A 193 13.09 46.35 2.22
N ARG A 194 12.29 46.24 1.17
CA ARG A 194 11.72 47.39 0.45
C ARG A 194 10.82 48.26 1.32
N GLU A 195 9.98 47.62 2.17
CA GLU A 195 9.13 48.33 3.11
C GLU A 195 9.97 49.16 4.10
N ARG A 196 11.04 48.58 4.69
CA ARG A 196 11.96 49.30 5.58
C ARG A 196 12.69 50.46 4.89
N GLU A 197 13.10 50.29 3.63
CA GLU A 197 13.74 51.33 2.85
C GLU A 197 12.76 52.52 2.57
N GLN A 198 11.49 52.19 2.29
CA GLN A 198 10.43 53.19 2.10
C GLN A 198 10.11 53.96 3.39
N ASP A 199 9.94 53.26 4.50
CA ASP A 199 9.67 53.88 5.81
C ASP A 199 10.83 54.79 6.23
N SER A 200 12.07 54.39 5.97
CA SER A 200 13.24 55.19 6.28
C SER A 200 13.32 56.45 5.41
N ALA A 201 12.85 56.37 4.14
CA ALA A 201 12.82 57.53 3.22
C ALA A 201 11.69 58.54 3.56
N LEU A 202 10.61 58.09 4.18
CA LEU A 202 9.49 58.92 4.63
C LEU A 202 9.75 59.62 5.96
N ALA A 203 10.75 59.15 6.73
CA ALA A 203 11.12 59.70 8.05
C ALA A 203 12.17 60.80 7.97
N LEU A 204 12.67 61.14 6.75
CA LEU A 204 13.62 62.21 6.48
C LEU A 204 12.93 63.42 5.84
#